data_d09a31ab8489b2dfd6a25f6995c88ff2
#
_entry.id   d09a31ab8489b2dfd6a25f6995c88ff2
#
_cell.length_a   1.000
_cell.length_b   1.000
_cell.length_c   1.000
_cell.angle_alpha   90.00
_cell.angle_beta   90.00
_cell.angle_gamma   90.00
#
_symmetry.space_group_name_H-M   'P 1'
#
loop_
_entity.id
_entity.type
_entity.pdbx_description
1 polymer ?
#
loop_
_entity_poly.entity_id
_entity_poly.type
_entity_poly.pdbx_seq_one_letter_code
_entity_poly.pdbx_strand_id
1 'polypeptide(L)'
;MNGRIVFVTQAYDQSDPLLGVVGDWVGALARRFDGVDVIAQRAPGAVGWRLRARDGVGVRVATMGKETGTGRLGQFLAMQASLAHALPGARAVFIHMVPRYAVLAAPLARIFRVPVVLWYAHGNVDRALRMAVPLVQRILTPTRDSFPIDGAIDPHVRARLACIGHGIDTARYSPDGLTDPVPGLVVSAGRLSPVKRHEVVLRELAAITPDRWSLRVVGAPLHSADASYRVRLEAEAGSLGVADRVTLVGAVPFDRMAMEYRSAWVLAHTSRTGSLDKVVLEAAACGVPVVSTAPSSRAVLGPFGDELLATDDRTFGERLRAVLGWSATKRDDVGRALRGAVIAGHGLDHWADRVADVVGGL
;
A
#
# COMPACT_ATOMS: atom_id res chain seq x y z
N MET A 1 16.76 18.27 5.78
CA MET A 1 17.12 17.93 7.19
C MET A 1 18.52 17.40 7.23
N ASN A 2 19.34 17.88 8.17
CA ASN A 2 20.70 17.36 8.32
C ASN A 2 20.67 15.93 8.90
N GLY A 3 21.46 15.04 8.31
CA GLY A 3 21.59 13.63 8.67
C GLY A 3 20.84 12.68 7.75
N ARG A 4 21.27 11.44 7.74
CA ARG A 4 20.69 10.37 6.93
C ARG A 4 19.59 9.64 7.69
N ILE A 5 18.63 9.05 6.96
CA ILE A 5 17.63 8.15 7.55
C ILE A 5 17.99 6.70 7.22
N VAL A 6 17.89 5.81 8.21
CA VAL A 6 18.08 4.37 8.00
C VAL A 6 16.70 3.75 7.73
N PHE A 7 16.49 3.18 6.55
CA PHE A 7 15.21 2.61 6.13
C PHE A 7 15.29 1.08 6.09
N VAL A 8 14.60 0.41 7.00
CA VAL A 8 14.61 -1.06 7.10
C VAL A 8 13.32 -1.65 6.52
N THR A 9 13.45 -2.56 5.55
CA THR A 9 12.30 -3.14 4.82
C THR A 9 12.48 -4.61 4.46
N GLN A 10 11.38 -5.27 4.02
CA GLN A 10 11.42 -6.64 3.51
C GLN A 10 12.02 -6.74 2.11
N ALA A 11 11.70 -5.80 1.23
CA ALA A 11 12.25 -5.79 -0.13
C ALA A 11 12.53 -4.35 -0.58
N TYR A 12 13.63 -4.22 -1.33
CA TYR A 12 13.96 -3.03 -2.11
C TYR A 12 14.18 -3.47 -3.57
N ASP A 13 13.09 -3.56 -4.29
CA ASP A 13 13.01 -4.11 -5.64
C ASP A 13 11.78 -3.54 -6.35
N GLN A 14 11.99 -2.74 -7.37
CA GLN A 14 10.90 -2.09 -8.12
C GLN A 14 10.02 -3.09 -8.89
N SER A 15 10.54 -4.29 -9.17
CA SER A 15 9.75 -5.35 -9.80
C SER A 15 8.86 -6.13 -8.82
N ASP A 16 9.00 -5.89 -7.50
CA ASP A 16 8.17 -6.55 -6.50
C ASP A 16 6.72 -6.05 -6.59
N PRO A 17 5.73 -6.96 -6.79
CA PRO A 17 4.34 -6.56 -7.02
C PRO A 17 3.67 -5.90 -5.80
N LEU A 18 4.22 -6.05 -4.60
CA LEU A 18 3.68 -5.46 -3.37
C LEU A 18 4.53 -4.30 -2.84
N LEU A 19 5.85 -4.43 -2.95
CA LEU A 19 6.83 -3.52 -2.34
C LEU A 19 7.58 -2.67 -3.36
N GLY A 20 7.22 -2.71 -4.66
CA GLY A 20 7.80 -1.86 -5.70
C GLY A 20 7.73 -0.37 -5.35
N VAL A 21 6.69 0.06 -4.64
CA VAL A 21 6.50 1.43 -4.13
C VAL A 21 7.60 1.90 -3.17
N VAL A 22 8.35 0.99 -2.55
CA VAL A 22 9.41 1.35 -1.58
C VAL A 22 10.50 2.19 -2.26
N GLY A 23 10.78 1.95 -3.54
CA GLY A 23 11.71 2.76 -4.31
C GLY A 23 11.29 4.23 -4.38
N ASP A 24 10.00 4.50 -4.62
CA ASP A 24 9.45 5.87 -4.66
C ASP A 24 9.54 6.55 -3.29
N TRP A 25 9.21 5.84 -2.21
CA TRP A 25 9.30 6.34 -0.85
C TRP A 25 10.73 6.69 -0.45
N VAL A 26 11.68 5.79 -0.75
CA VAL A 26 13.12 6.02 -0.50
C VAL A 26 13.61 7.23 -1.29
N GLY A 27 13.23 7.37 -2.56
CA GLY A 27 13.54 8.53 -3.39
C GLY A 27 12.96 9.84 -2.83
N ALA A 28 11.72 9.81 -2.35
CA ALA A 28 11.08 10.97 -1.74
C ALA A 28 11.78 11.38 -0.42
N LEU A 29 12.15 10.43 0.42
CA LEU A 29 12.90 10.69 1.65
C LEU A 29 14.33 11.20 1.36
N ALA A 30 14.99 10.69 0.32
CA ALA A 30 16.32 11.13 -0.05
C ALA A 30 16.37 12.62 -0.47
N ARG A 31 15.23 13.19 -0.87
CA ARG A 31 15.10 14.64 -1.13
C ARG A 31 14.90 15.49 0.14
N ARG A 32 14.57 14.88 1.29
CA ARG A 32 14.30 15.56 2.58
C ARG A 32 15.42 15.41 3.59
N PHE A 33 16.23 14.36 3.46
CA PHE A 33 17.39 14.07 4.32
C PHE A 33 18.68 14.12 3.49
N ASP A 34 19.84 14.12 4.14
CA ASP A 34 21.14 14.05 3.46
C ASP A 34 21.36 12.70 2.73
N GLY A 35 20.38 11.82 2.80
CA GLY A 35 20.31 10.57 2.10
C GLY A 35 19.58 9.48 2.90
N VAL A 36 19.43 8.32 2.27
CA VAL A 36 18.76 7.15 2.85
C VAL A 36 19.68 5.94 2.80
N ASP A 37 19.82 5.26 3.94
CA ASP A 37 20.50 3.98 4.05
C ASP A 37 19.46 2.87 4.12
N VAL A 38 19.25 2.17 3.02
CA VAL A 38 18.28 1.08 2.93
C VAL A 38 18.92 -0.22 3.40
N ILE A 39 18.31 -0.88 4.38
CA ILE A 39 18.66 -2.22 4.83
C ILE A 39 17.46 -3.13 4.51
N ALA A 40 17.56 -3.91 3.45
CA ALA A 40 16.46 -4.75 2.99
C ALA A 40 16.72 -6.23 3.27
N GLN A 41 15.67 -6.98 3.60
CA GLN A 41 15.78 -8.44 3.71
C GLN A 41 16.12 -9.05 2.36
N ARG A 42 15.56 -8.50 1.27
CA ARG A 42 15.83 -8.84 -0.13
C ARG A 42 16.06 -7.55 -0.94
N ALA A 43 17.19 -7.48 -1.63
CA ALA A 43 17.52 -6.39 -2.53
C ALA A 43 18.33 -6.92 -3.72
N PRO A 44 17.69 -7.38 -4.81
CA PRO A 44 18.40 -7.87 -6.00
C PRO A 44 19.38 -6.83 -6.52
N GLY A 45 20.61 -7.25 -6.80
CA GLY A 45 21.71 -6.39 -7.24
C GLY A 45 22.46 -5.65 -6.13
N ALA A 46 22.03 -5.70 -4.86
CA ALA A 46 22.87 -5.29 -3.74
C ALA A 46 23.89 -6.38 -3.37
N VAL A 47 25.07 -5.97 -2.90
CA VAL A 47 26.17 -6.88 -2.57
C VAL A 47 26.40 -6.90 -1.07
N GLY A 48 25.81 -7.88 -0.40
CA GLY A 48 26.01 -8.17 1.02
C GLY A 48 25.56 -7.05 1.96
N TRP A 49 26.05 -7.09 3.19
CA TRP A 49 25.64 -6.20 4.28
C TRP A 49 26.27 -4.79 4.24
N ARG A 50 27.22 -4.55 3.35
CA ARG A 50 27.86 -3.21 3.23
C ARG A 50 26.97 -2.28 2.43
N LEU A 51 26.67 -1.12 3.00
CA LEU A 51 25.93 -0.05 2.33
C LEU A 51 26.74 0.49 1.15
N ARG A 52 26.19 0.39 -0.06
CA ARG A 52 26.81 0.88 -1.30
C ARG A 52 25.87 1.89 -1.97
N ALA A 53 26.45 2.92 -2.57
CA ALA A 53 25.70 3.89 -3.35
C ALA A 53 24.93 3.20 -4.48
N ARG A 54 23.67 3.61 -4.68
CA ARG A 54 22.81 3.21 -5.79
C ARG A 54 22.20 4.49 -6.37
N ASP A 55 22.21 4.62 -7.67
CA ASP A 55 21.50 5.65 -8.46
C ASP A 55 21.88 7.13 -8.16
N GLY A 56 23.07 7.42 -7.66
CA GLY A 56 23.63 8.78 -7.57
C GLY A 56 22.91 9.80 -6.67
N VAL A 57 21.82 9.41 -6.00
CA VAL A 57 20.90 10.34 -5.27
C VAL A 57 20.96 10.13 -3.76
N GLY A 58 22.15 9.99 -3.17
CA GLY A 58 22.26 9.88 -1.71
C GLY A 58 21.68 8.60 -1.10
N VAL A 59 21.29 7.61 -1.90
CA VAL A 59 20.77 6.30 -1.45
C VAL A 59 21.90 5.28 -1.40
N ARG A 60 22.05 4.60 -0.25
CA ARG A 60 22.93 3.45 -0.10
C ARG A 60 22.10 2.24 0.28
N VAL A 61 22.42 1.06 -0.28
CA VAL A 61 21.64 -0.17 -0.09
C VAL A 61 22.52 -1.28 0.44
N ALA A 62 22.02 -1.99 1.44
CA ALA A 62 22.56 -3.28 1.93
C ALA A 62 21.45 -4.34 1.92
N THR A 63 21.81 -5.60 1.67
CA THR A 63 20.90 -6.74 1.74
C THR A 63 21.21 -7.63 2.94
N MET A 64 20.16 -8.23 3.53
CA MET A 64 20.31 -9.29 4.53
C MET A 64 20.54 -10.66 3.87
N GLY A 65 20.46 -10.76 2.52
CA GLY A 65 20.83 -11.93 1.73
C GLY A 65 19.74 -12.97 1.59
N LYS A 66 18.47 -12.64 1.75
CA LYS A 66 17.37 -13.60 1.56
C LYS A 66 17.31 -14.11 0.11
N GLU A 67 17.62 -13.29 -0.87
CA GLU A 67 17.70 -13.63 -2.29
C GLU A 67 18.82 -14.63 -2.62
N THR A 68 19.85 -14.71 -1.78
CA THR A 68 20.98 -15.65 -1.91
C THR A 68 20.83 -16.88 -1.02
N GLY A 69 19.66 -17.08 -0.39
CA GLY A 69 19.42 -18.22 0.48
C GLY A 69 20.00 -18.09 1.89
N THR A 70 20.48 -16.91 2.29
CA THR A 70 21.02 -16.67 3.64
C THR A 70 20.01 -17.05 4.73
N GLY A 71 20.40 -17.93 5.64
CA GLY A 71 19.55 -18.38 6.75
C GLY A 71 19.24 -17.27 7.77
N ARG A 72 18.28 -17.52 8.67
CA ARG A 72 17.77 -16.52 9.62
C ARG A 72 18.86 -15.87 10.49
N LEU A 73 19.83 -16.65 10.97
CA LEU A 73 20.95 -16.13 11.77
C LEU A 73 21.85 -15.22 10.94
N GLY A 74 22.18 -15.62 9.71
CA GLY A 74 22.97 -14.80 8.79
C GLY A 74 22.27 -13.50 8.43
N GLN A 75 20.95 -13.53 8.16
CA GLN A 75 20.15 -12.32 7.93
C GLN A 75 20.16 -11.39 9.15
N PHE A 76 20.06 -11.95 10.36
CA PHE A 76 20.16 -11.17 11.59
C PHE A 76 21.54 -10.51 11.72
N LEU A 77 22.62 -11.26 11.54
CA LEU A 77 24.00 -10.72 11.63
C LEU A 77 24.24 -9.64 10.56
N ALA A 78 23.80 -9.87 9.33
CA ALA A 78 23.87 -8.87 8.25
C ALA A 78 23.09 -7.59 8.57
N MET A 79 21.90 -7.70 9.16
CA MET A 79 21.12 -6.56 9.63
C MET A 79 21.86 -5.78 10.72
N GLN A 80 22.40 -6.47 11.75
CA GLN A 80 23.13 -5.81 12.83
C GLN A 80 24.40 -5.12 12.34
N ALA A 81 25.17 -5.77 11.45
CA ALA A 81 26.36 -5.16 10.86
C ALA A 81 26.03 -3.93 10.00
N SER A 82 24.93 -4.00 9.21
CA SER A 82 24.45 -2.86 8.43
C SER A 82 24.01 -1.71 9.33
N LEU A 83 23.26 -2.00 10.41
CA LEU A 83 22.84 -1.01 11.39
C LEU A 83 24.05 -0.35 12.09
N ALA A 84 25.02 -1.12 12.55
CA ALA A 84 26.23 -0.59 13.20
C ALA A 84 26.99 0.38 12.29
N HIS A 85 26.96 0.15 10.99
CA HIS A 85 27.57 1.04 9.99
C HIS A 85 26.72 2.26 9.66
N ALA A 86 25.39 2.15 9.69
CA ALA A 86 24.47 3.21 9.28
C ALA A 86 24.08 4.17 10.42
N LEU A 87 24.07 3.69 11.68
CA LEU A 87 23.58 4.46 12.82
C LEU A 87 24.46 5.66 13.22
N PRO A 88 25.80 5.64 13.08
CA PRO A 88 26.60 6.83 13.36
C PRO A 88 26.17 8.01 12.49
N GLY A 89 25.65 9.07 13.13
CA GLY A 89 25.13 10.26 12.43
C GLY A 89 23.77 10.10 11.74
N ALA A 90 23.09 8.97 11.94
CA ALA A 90 21.73 8.81 11.45
C ALA A 90 20.73 9.65 12.26
N ARG A 91 19.73 10.23 11.57
CA ARG A 91 18.66 11.03 12.20
C ARG A 91 17.58 10.16 12.82
N ALA A 92 17.22 9.06 12.17
CA ALA A 92 16.26 8.09 12.66
C ALA A 92 16.42 6.73 11.96
N VAL A 93 15.90 5.67 12.60
CA VAL A 93 15.65 4.38 11.95
C VAL A 93 14.16 4.30 11.60
N PHE A 94 13.83 4.23 10.32
CA PHE A 94 12.49 4.04 9.81
C PHE A 94 12.25 2.56 9.51
N ILE A 95 11.37 1.93 10.26
CA ILE A 95 11.01 0.52 10.09
C ILE A 95 9.75 0.42 9.25
N HIS A 96 9.83 -0.20 8.08
CA HIS A 96 8.71 -0.38 7.17
C HIS A 96 7.98 -1.70 7.42
N MET A 97 6.74 -1.62 7.89
CA MET A 97 5.72 -2.68 8.00
C MET A 97 6.04 -3.87 8.91
N VAL A 98 7.27 -4.15 9.28
CA VAL A 98 7.67 -5.37 9.99
C VAL A 98 8.11 -5.05 11.42
N PRO A 99 7.20 -5.21 12.43
CA PRO A 99 7.52 -4.87 13.82
C PRO A 99 8.73 -5.61 14.38
N ARG A 100 9.01 -6.84 13.91
CA ARG A 100 10.20 -7.59 14.31
C ARG A 100 11.50 -6.82 14.04
N TYR A 101 11.57 -6.07 12.95
CA TYR A 101 12.77 -5.27 12.67
C TYR A 101 12.94 -4.13 13.67
N ALA A 102 11.85 -3.56 14.21
CA ALA A 102 11.94 -2.59 15.28
C ALA A 102 12.53 -3.22 16.55
N VAL A 103 12.06 -4.41 16.93
CA VAL A 103 12.59 -5.16 18.09
C VAL A 103 14.09 -5.45 17.92
N LEU A 104 14.52 -5.83 16.72
CA LEU A 104 15.92 -6.16 16.44
C LEU A 104 16.83 -4.92 16.32
N ALA A 105 16.29 -3.79 15.86
CA ALA A 105 17.06 -2.56 15.67
C ALA A 105 17.17 -1.72 16.96
N ALA A 106 16.15 -1.75 17.82
CA ALA A 106 16.04 -0.87 18.97
C ALA A 106 17.25 -0.94 19.95
N PRO A 107 17.83 -2.10 20.30
CA PRO A 107 18.97 -2.15 21.22
C PRO A 107 20.18 -1.36 20.66
N LEU A 108 20.51 -1.57 19.39
CA LEU A 108 21.65 -0.90 18.78
C LEU A 108 21.35 0.58 18.55
N ALA A 109 20.15 0.93 18.07
CA ALA A 109 19.70 2.31 17.90
C ALA A 109 19.76 3.10 19.22
N ARG A 110 19.42 2.47 20.35
CA ARG A 110 19.52 3.08 21.68
C ARG A 110 20.96 3.41 22.09
N ILE A 111 21.92 2.52 21.77
CA ILE A 111 23.35 2.76 22.04
C ILE A 111 23.82 4.01 21.29
N PHE A 112 23.42 4.18 20.03
CA PHE A 112 23.75 5.34 19.22
C PHE A 112 22.83 6.56 19.45
N ARG A 113 21.85 6.47 20.34
CA ARG A 113 20.84 7.51 20.62
C ARG A 113 20.05 7.93 19.38
N VAL A 114 19.80 7.00 18.47
CA VAL A 114 19.03 7.21 17.24
C VAL A 114 17.58 6.74 17.48
N PRO A 115 16.57 7.61 17.29
CA PRO A 115 15.18 7.23 17.48
C PRO A 115 14.72 6.20 16.43
N VAL A 116 13.83 5.28 16.84
CA VAL A 116 13.20 4.30 15.96
C VAL A 116 11.76 4.72 15.70
N VAL A 117 11.38 4.77 14.44
CA VAL A 117 10.03 5.09 13.95
C VAL A 117 9.48 3.87 13.22
N LEU A 118 8.28 3.44 13.58
CA LEU A 118 7.61 2.29 12.94
C LEU A 118 6.50 2.78 12.03
N TRP A 119 6.60 2.55 10.71
CA TRP A 119 5.48 2.61 9.80
C TRP A 119 4.71 1.30 9.83
N TYR A 120 3.42 1.35 10.17
CA TYR A 120 2.56 0.17 10.23
C TYR A 120 1.15 0.48 9.74
N ALA A 121 0.72 -0.25 8.72
CA ALA A 121 -0.57 -0.07 8.03
C ALA A 121 -1.30 -1.41 7.95
N HIS A 122 -1.62 -2.01 9.10
CA HIS A 122 -2.28 -3.31 9.18
C HIS A 122 -3.08 -3.43 10.47
N GLY A 123 -4.28 -4.05 10.38
CA GLY A 123 -5.14 -4.28 11.56
C GLY A 123 -4.67 -5.44 12.47
N ASN A 124 -3.62 -6.18 12.10
CA ASN A 124 -3.18 -7.35 12.88
C ASN A 124 -2.33 -6.95 14.08
N VAL A 125 -2.62 -7.56 15.22
CA VAL A 125 -1.88 -7.40 16.50
C VAL A 125 -1.20 -8.72 16.85
N ASP A 126 0.01 -8.89 16.37
CA ASP A 126 0.84 -10.04 16.71
C ASP A 126 1.77 -9.77 17.92
N ARG A 127 2.48 -10.80 18.35
CA ARG A 127 3.46 -10.69 19.42
C ARG A 127 4.59 -9.72 19.08
N ALA A 128 5.00 -9.66 17.81
CA ALA A 128 6.09 -8.79 17.39
C ALA A 128 5.69 -7.31 17.50
N LEU A 129 4.45 -6.95 17.11
CA LEU A 129 3.92 -5.60 17.28
C LEU A 129 3.86 -5.19 18.77
N ARG A 130 3.36 -6.08 19.64
CA ARG A 130 3.31 -5.81 21.10
C ARG A 130 4.70 -5.56 21.69
N MET A 131 5.71 -6.28 21.23
CA MET A 131 7.11 -6.08 21.64
C MET A 131 7.74 -4.83 21.03
N ALA A 132 7.38 -4.45 19.81
CA ALA A 132 7.95 -3.30 19.12
C ALA A 132 7.42 -1.96 19.65
N VAL A 133 6.11 -1.89 19.95
CA VAL A 133 5.44 -0.64 20.35
C VAL A 133 6.15 0.09 21.50
N PRO A 134 6.55 -0.55 22.61
CA PRO A 134 7.26 0.14 23.70
C PRO A 134 8.70 0.59 23.32
N LEU A 135 9.27 0.04 22.26
CA LEU A 135 10.65 0.30 21.85
C LEU A 135 10.79 1.44 20.83
N VAL A 136 9.67 1.87 20.21
CA VAL A 136 9.69 2.92 19.17
C VAL A 136 9.23 4.26 19.71
N GLN A 137 9.82 5.35 19.24
CA GLN A 137 9.48 6.71 19.66
C GLN A 137 8.20 7.22 18.97
N ARG A 138 7.96 6.82 17.71
CA ARG A 138 6.75 7.17 16.95
C ARG A 138 6.26 5.98 16.14
N ILE A 139 4.95 5.95 15.94
CA ILE A 139 4.27 5.02 15.05
C ILE A 139 3.59 5.86 13.99
N LEU A 140 3.85 5.55 12.73
CA LEU A 140 3.27 6.21 11.57
C LEU A 140 2.29 5.26 10.89
N THR A 141 1.16 5.78 10.46
CA THR A 141 0.11 5.01 9.79
C THR A 141 -0.59 5.87 8.74
N PRO A 142 -1.21 5.28 7.70
CA PRO A 142 -1.93 6.07 6.71
C PRO A 142 -3.13 6.82 7.28
N THR A 143 -3.93 6.12 8.06
CA THR A 143 -5.16 6.63 8.70
C THR A 143 -5.31 6.01 10.08
N ARG A 144 -6.19 6.57 10.90
CA ARG A 144 -6.43 6.05 12.25
C ARG A 144 -6.91 4.59 12.25
N ASP A 145 -7.77 4.25 11.28
CA ASP A 145 -8.33 2.89 11.14
C ASP A 145 -7.31 1.88 10.59
N SER A 146 -6.19 2.35 10.06
CA SER A 146 -5.13 1.48 9.55
C SER A 146 -4.17 0.96 10.63
N PHE A 147 -4.36 1.38 11.88
CA PHE A 147 -3.59 0.91 13.03
C PHE A 147 -4.53 0.43 14.14
N PRO A 148 -4.31 -0.75 14.74
CA PRO A 148 -5.15 -1.26 15.82
C PRO A 148 -4.90 -0.45 17.10
N ILE A 149 -5.81 0.49 17.40
CA ILE A 149 -5.68 1.44 18.53
C ILE A 149 -6.20 0.85 19.85
N ASP A 150 -6.82 -0.30 19.81
CA ASP A 150 -7.45 -0.91 20.97
C ASP A 150 -6.44 -1.13 22.10
N GLY A 151 -6.82 -0.73 23.32
CA GLY A 151 -5.95 -0.66 24.50
C GLY A 151 -5.22 -1.94 24.93
N ALA A 152 -5.36 -3.01 24.12
CA ALA A 152 -4.64 -4.27 24.27
C ALA A 152 -3.14 -4.18 23.96
N ILE A 153 -2.65 -3.10 23.32
CA ILE A 153 -1.24 -2.97 22.89
C ILE A 153 -0.44 -2.15 23.90
N ASP A 154 -0.85 -0.92 24.17
CA ASP A 154 -0.19 0.03 25.08
C ASP A 154 -1.14 1.24 25.29
N PRO A 155 -1.45 1.64 26.52
CA PRO A 155 -2.31 2.79 26.80
C PRO A 155 -1.73 4.12 26.28
N HIS A 156 -0.42 4.21 26.09
CA HIS A 156 0.26 5.41 25.55
C HIS A 156 0.46 5.39 24.03
N VAL A 157 0.01 4.36 23.32
CA VAL A 157 0.19 4.22 21.88
C VAL A 157 -0.42 5.41 21.12
N ARG A 158 -1.56 5.93 21.58
CA ARG A 158 -2.26 7.06 20.95
C ARG A 158 -1.43 8.34 20.88
N ALA A 159 -0.64 8.64 21.94
CA ALA A 159 0.21 9.82 21.99
C ALA A 159 1.42 9.74 21.04
N ARG A 160 1.78 8.53 20.62
CA ARG A 160 2.92 8.26 19.74
C ARG A 160 2.51 7.97 18.30
N LEU A 161 1.18 7.89 18.01
CA LEU A 161 0.64 7.61 16.71
C LEU A 161 0.47 8.89 15.89
N ALA A 162 1.03 8.90 14.68
CA ALA A 162 0.83 9.96 13.70
C ALA A 162 0.22 9.39 12.41
N CYS A 163 -0.89 9.98 11.97
CA CYS A 163 -1.53 9.67 10.70
C CYS A 163 -0.93 10.57 9.62
N ILE A 164 -0.18 9.99 8.67
CA ILE A 164 0.61 10.76 7.70
C ILE A 164 0.28 10.50 6.24
N GLY A 165 -0.82 9.78 5.96
CA GLY A 165 -1.16 9.38 4.58
C GLY A 165 -0.38 8.14 4.13
N HIS A 166 -0.52 7.78 2.85
CA HIS A 166 0.02 6.50 2.33
C HIS A 166 1.21 6.65 1.37
N GLY A 167 1.56 7.87 0.96
CA GLY A 167 2.68 8.11 0.05
C GLY A 167 2.44 7.57 -1.36
N ILE A 168 1.38 8.02 -2.03
CA ILE A 168 1.03 7.66 -3.40
C ILE A 168 1.72 8.61 -4.38
N ASP A 169 2.41 8.07 -5.38
CA ASP A 169 2.97 8.85 -6.48
C ASP A 169 1.82 9.33 -7.41
N THR A 170 1.34 10.55 -7.15
CA THR A 170 0.23 11.16 -7.88
C THR A 170 0.63 11.70 -9.26
N ALA A 171 1.90 11.65 -9.63
CA ALA A 171 2.36 11.90 -10.99
C ALA A 171 2.22 10.63 -11.85
N ARG A 172 2.62 9.47 -11.32
CA ARG A 172 2.40 8.17 -11.97
C ARG A 172 0.92 7.82 -12.04
N TYR A 173 0.23 7.91 -10.92
CA TYR A 173 -1.21 7.71 -10.81
C TYR A 173 -1.92 9.05 -11.05
N SER A 174 -2.11 9.39 -12.33
CA SER A 174 -2.81 10.59 -12.76
C SER A 174 -3.82 10.23 -13.86
N PRO A 175 -4.86 11.04 -14.07
CA PRO A 175 -5.77 10.86 -15.20
C PRO A 175 -5.09 11.10 -16.55
N ASP A 176 -3.94 11.82 -16.54
CA ASP A 176 -3.22 12.17 -17.74
C ASP A 176 -2.54 10.92 -18.33
N GLY A 177 -2.88 10.56 -19.57
CA GLY A 177 -2.32 9.40 -20.25
C GLY A 177 -3.05 9.08 -21.55
N LEU A 178 -2.56 8.04 -22.24
CA LEU A 178 -3.09 7.60 -23.53
C LEU A 178 -4.33 6.68 -23.45
N THR A 179 -4.86 6.46 -22.23
CA THR A 179 -5.93 5.49 -22.00
C THR A 179 -7.19 6.19 -21.51
N ASP A 180 -8.21 6.24 -22.35
CA ASP A 180 -9.52 6.78 -21.99
C ASP A 180 -10.33 5.75 -21.19
N PRO A 181 -11.22 6.21 -20.28
CA PRO A 181 -12.15 5.33 -19.60
C PRO A 181 -13.08 4.61 -20.54
N VAL A 182 -13.20 3.31 -20.39
CA VAL A 182 -14.13 2.48 -21.17
C VAL A 182 -15.48 2.43 -20.42
N PRO A 183 -16.57 2.94 -21.02
CA PRO A 183 -17.89 2.89 -20.41
C PRO A 183 -18.28 1.46 -20.01
N GLY A 184 -18.70 1.27 -18.76
CA GLY A 184 -19.08 -0.04 -18.25
C GLY A 184 -17.92 -0.93 -17.79
N LEU A 185 -16.65 -0.54 -17.97
CA LEU A 185 -15.52 -1.33 -17.48
C LEU A 185 -15.36 -1.18 -15.97
N VAL A 186 -15.56 -2.28 -15.26
CA VAL A 186 -15.28 -2.40 -13.82
C VAL A 186 -13.90 -3.04 -13.65
N VAL A 187 -13.04 -2.41 -12.86
CA VAL A 187 -11.78 -3.01 -12.43
C VAL A 187 -11.87 -3.41 -10.96
N SER A 188 -11.46 -4.63 -10.64
CA SER A 188 -11.27 -5.10 -9.27
C SER A 188 -9.82 -5.49 -9.10
N ALA A 189 -9.07 -4.70 -8.32
CA ALA A 189 -7.63 -4.85 -8.18
C ALA A 189 -7.22 -5.35 -6.79
N GLY A 190 -6.26 -6.25 -6.74
CA GLY A 190 -5.71 -6.81 -5.52
C GLY A 190 -5.27 -8.27 -5.67
N ARG A 191 -4.62 -8.81 -4.65
CA ARG A 191 -4.24 -10.23 -4.66
C ARG A 191 -5.45 -11.13 -4.91
N LEU A 192 -5.28 -12.18 -5.70
CA LEU A 192 -6.31 -13.22 -5.82
C LEU A 192 -6.36 -14.05 -4.54
N SER A 193 -7.12 -13.59 -3.57
CA SER A 193 -7.29 -14.26 -2.27
C SER A 193 -8.68 -13.98 -1.69
N PRO A 194 -9.23 -14.90 -0.85
CA PRO A 194 -10.57 -14.76 -0.29
C PRO A 194 -10.79 -13.44 0.50
N VAL A 195 -9.75 -12.87 1.08
CA VAL A 195 -9.86 -11.60 1.84
C VAL A 195 -10.22 -10.41 0.93
N LYS A 196 -9.92 -10.47 -0.37
CA LYS A 196 -10.24 -9.42 -1.35
C LYS A 196 -11.65 -9.54 -1.93
N ARG A 197 -12.27 -10.70 -1.83
CA ARG A 197 -13.68 -10.95 -2.14
C ARG A 197 -14.09 -10.55 -3.56
N HIS A 198 -13.24 -10.85 -4.57
CA HIS A 198 -13.56 -10.56 -5.97
C HIS A 198 -14.85 -11.27 -6.43
N GLU A 199 -15.20 -12.39 -5.79
CA GLU A 199 -16.47 -13.11 -6.03
C GLU A 199 -17.70 -12.26 -5.73
N VAL A 200 -17.64 -11.34 -4.77
CA VAL A 200 -18.75 -10.43 -4.49
C VAL A 200 -18.95 -9.45 -5.64
N VAL A 201 -17.86 -8.88 -6.17
CA VAL A 201 -17.94 -8.02 -7.35
C VAL A 201 -18.60 -8.75 -8.52
N LEU A 202 -18.21 -10.00 -8.73
CA LEU A 202 -18.74 -10.84 -9.81
C LEU A 202 -20.24 -11.10 -9.64
N ARG A 203 -20.69 -11.50 -8.45
CA ARG A 203 -22.12 -11.79 -8.16
C ARG A 203 -22.99 -10.55 -8.32
N GLU A 204 -22.53 -9.43 -7.77
CA GLU A 204 -23.31 -8.19 -7.84
C GLU A 204 -23.39 -7.65 -9.27
N LEU A 205 -22.34 -7.78 -10.08
CA LEU A 205 -22.37 -7.44 -11.50
C LEU A 205 -23.31 -8.36 -12.29
N ALA A 206 -23.28 -9.68 -12.04
CA ALA A 206 -24.15 -10.64 -12.71
C ALA A 206 -25.64 -10.36 -12.48
N ALA A 207 -26.00 -9.71 -11.37
CA ALA A 207 -27.37 -9.28 -11.07
C ALA A 207 -27.78 -7.95 -11.72
N ILE A 208 -26.85 -7.24 -12.42
CA ILE A 208 -27.15 -5.97 -13.08
C ILE A 208 -27.71 -6.19 -14.48
N THR A 209 -28.89 -5.62 -14.75
CA THR A 209 -29.52 -5.54 -16.07
C THR A 209 -29.83 -4.07 -16.42
N PRO A 210 -29.63 -3.59 -17.68
CA PRO A 210 -29.07 -4.32 -18.83
C PRO A 210 -27.55 -4.58 -18.68
N ASP A 211 -27.10 -5.62 -19.36
CA ASP A 211 -25.75 -6.19 -19.31
C ASP A 211 -24.68 -5.34 -20.00
N ARG A 212 -24.57 -4.06 -19.65
CA ARG A 212 -23.61 -3.12 -20.25
C ARG A 212 -22.36 -2.95 -19.38
N TRP A 213 -21.80 -4.06 -18.90
CA TRP A 213 -20.60 -4.05 -18.09
C TRP A 213 -19.61 -5.12 -18.54
N SER A 214 -18.35 -4.89 -18.23
CA SER A 214 -17.29 -5.90 -18.25
C SER A 214 -16.44 -5.80 -16.99
N LEU A 215 -15.84 -6.90 -16.55
CA LEU A 215 -15.03 -6.98 -15.34
C LEU A 215 -13.60 -7.39 -15.67
N ARG A 216 -12.64 -6.61 -15.22
CA ARG A 216 -11.23 -7.00 -15.20
C ARG A 216 -10.79 -7.19 -13.74
N VAL A 217 -10.37 -8.40 -13.40
CA VAL A 217 -9.78 -8.72 -12.10
C VAL A 217 -8.27 -8.70 -12.26
N VAL A 218 -7.63 -7.73 -11.62
CA VAL A 218 -6.18 -7.47 -11.74
C VAL A 218 -5.47 -7.92 -10.47
N GLY A 219 -4.60 -8.90 -10.59
CA GLY A 219 -3.81 -9.45 -9.50
C GLY A 219 -3.54 -10.94 -9.65
N ALA A 220 -2.65 -11.45 -8.82
CA ALA A 220 -2.29 -12.86 -8.79
C ALA A 220 -2.34 -13.43 -7.37
N PRO A 221 -2.40 -14.75 -7.20
CA PRO A 221 -2.18 -15.40 -5.92
C PRO A 221 -0.78 -15.05 -5.39
N LEU A 222 -0.68 -14.75 -4.10
CA LEU A 222 0.61 -14.51 -3.45
C LEU A 222 1.18 -15.79 -2.82
N HIS A 223 0.29 -16.67 -2.36
CA HIS A 223 0.65 -17.92 -1.71
C HIS A 223 0.03 -19.11 -2.45
N SER A 224 0.64 -20.28 -2.34
CA SER A 224 0.10 -21.51 -2.93
C SER A 224 -1.31 -21.82 -2.46
N ALA A 225 -1.66 -21.48 -1.21
CA ALA A 225 -3.01 -21.63 -0.67
C ALA A 225 -4.07 -20.80 -1.42
N ASP A 226 -3.67 -19.72 -2.08
CA ASP A 226 -4.56 -18.84 -2.85
C ASP A 226 -4.73 -19.31 -4.32
N ALA A 227 -3.92 -20.27 -4.79
CA ALA A 227 -3.95 -20.70 -6.20
C ALA A 227 -5.33 -21.21 -6.66
N SER A 228 -6.05 -21.92 -5.79
CA SER A 228 -7.39 -22.41 -6.06
C SER A 228 -8.46 -21.31 -6.19
N TYR A 229 -8.16 -20.09 -5.71
CA TYR A 229 -9.12 -18.99 -5.75
C TYR A 229 -9.41 -18.50 -7.17
N ARG A 230 -8.38 -18.50 -8.04
CA ARG A 230 -8.56 -18.21 -9.47
C ARG A 230 -9.55 -19.19 -10.12
N VAL A 231 -9.34 -20.50 -9.91
CA VAL A 231 -10.20 -21.55 -10.48
C VAL A 231 -11.66 -21.40 -9.99
N ARG A 232 -11.84 -21.05 -8.72
CA ARG A 232 -13.19 -20.78 -8.17
C ARG A 232 -13.86 -19.58 -8.82
N LEU A 233 -13.14 -18.48 -9.08
CA LEU A 233 -13.70 -17.31 -9.77
C LEU A 233 -14.10 -17.63 -11.21
N GLU A 234 -13.28 -18.42 -11.93
CA GLU A 234 -13.57 -18.86 -13.29
C GLU A 234 -14.83 -19.77 -13.32
N ALA A 235 -14.91 -20.72 -12.41
CA ALA A 235 -16.06 -21.60 -12.28
C ALA A 235 -17.34 -20.82 -11.91
N GLU A 236 -17.24 -19.83 -11.03
CA GLU A 236 -18.36 -18.99 -10.63
C GLU A 236 -18.84 -18.10 -11.79
N ALA A 237 -17.94 -17.50 -12.56
CA ALA A 237 -18.29 -16.74 -13.76
C ALA A 237 -19.04 -17.61 -14.78
N GLY A 238 -18.60 -18.86 -14.97
CA GLY A 238 -19.30 -19.85 -15.80
C GLY A 238 -20.68 -20.18 -15.29
N SER A 239 -20.84 -20.43 -13.98
CA SER A 239 -22.14 -20.79 -13.37
C SER A 239 -23.14 -19.63 -13.41
N LEU A 240 -22.68 -18.39 -13.39
CA LEU A 240 -23.48 -17.16 -13.50
C LEU A 240 -23.80 -16.80 -14.98
N GLY A 241 -23.23 -17.51 -15.96
CA GLY A 241 -23.41 -17.21 -17.38
C GLY A 241 -22.78 -15.94 -17.88
N VAL A 242 -21.72 -15.44 -17.21
CA VAL A 242 -21.07 -14.15 -17.52
C VAL A 242 -19.57 -14.28 -17.82
N ALA A 243 -19.08 -15.48 -18.08
CA ALA A 243 -17.66 -15.75 -18.30
C ALA A 243 -17.05 -14.95 -19.47
N ASP A 244 -17.82 -14.65 -20.50
CA ASP A 244 -17.45 -13.84 -21.65
C ASP A 244 -17.18 -12.36 -21.33
N ARG A 245 -17.66 -11.88 -20.18
CA ARG A 245 -17.51 -10.50 -19.70
C ARG A 245 -16.43 -10.35 -18.64
N VAL A 246 -15.81 -11.43 -18.19
CA VAL A 246 -14.86 -11.46 -17.09
C VAL A 246 -13.47 -11.81 -17.60
N THR A 247 -12.51 -10.94 -17.31
CA THR A 247 -11.11 -11.17 -17.62
C THR A 247 -10.27 -11.23 -16.33
N LEU A 248 -9.67 -12.38 -16.05
CA LEU A 248 -8.69 -12.51 -14.98
C LEU A 248 -7.30 -12.18 -15.52
N VAL A 249 -6.87 -10.92 -15.38
CA VAL A 249 -5.69 -10.35 -16.01
C VAL A 249 -4.39 -10.98 -15.49
N GLY A 250 -4.37 -11.38 -14.21
CA GLY A 250 -3.15 -11.84 -13.55
C GLY A 250 -2.34 -10.68 -12.95
N ALA A 251 -1.07 -10.94 -12.65
CA ALA A 251 -0.16 -9.91 -12.13
C ALA A 251 0.16 -8.88 -13.20
N VAL A 252 -0.03 -7.62 -12.85
CA VAL A 252 0.39 -6.48 -13.69
C VAL A 252 1.58 -5.82 -13.01
N PRO A 253 2.66 -5.51 -13.75
CA PRO A 253 3.80 -4.77 -13.24
C PRO A 253 3.38 -3.43 -12.62
N PHE A 254 4.06 -3.04 -11.54
CA PHE A 254 3.74 -1.84 -10.77
C PHE A 254 3.68 -0.55 -11.62
N ASP A 255 4.58 -0.42 -12.59
CA ASP A 255 4.64 0.70 -13.53
C ASP A 255 3.47 0.74 -14.53
N ARG A 256 2.78 -0.37 -14.75
CA ARG A 256 1.63 -0.50 -15.67
C ARG A 256 0.27 -0.41 -14.99
N MET A 257 0.21 -0.47 -13.66
CA MET A 257 -1.06 -0.44 -12.92
C MET A 257 -1.89 0.82 -13.18
N ALA A 258 -1.25 1.97 -13.41
CA ALA A 258 -1.96 3.20 -13.73
C ALA A 258 -2.81 3.09 -15.02
N MET A 259 -2.38 2.29 -16.01
CA MET A 259 -3.16 2.06 -17.24
C MET A 259 -4.44 1.26 -16.95
N GLU A 260 -4.35 0.25 -16.08
CA GLU A 260 -5.52 -0.53 -15.66
C GLU A 260 -6.56 0.36 -14.97
N TYR A 261 -6.11 1.26 -14.08
CA TYR A 261 -7.02 2.20 -13.43
C TYR A 261 -7.61 3.21 -14.42
N ARG A 262 -6.82 3.85 -15.28
CA ARG A 262 -7.31 4.85 -16.25
C ARG A 262 -8.38 4.30 -17.17
N SER A 263 -8.24 3.05 -17.62
CA SER A 263 -9.22 2.38 -18.47
C SER A 263 -10.56 2.12 -17.75
N ALA A 264 -10.57 2.07 -16.42
CA ALA A 264 -11.75 1.72 -15.66
C ALA A 264 -12.80 2.84 -15.66
N TRP A 265 -14.08 2.47 -15.82
CA TRP A 265 -15.19 3.35 -15.48
C TRP A 265 -15.33 3.54 -13.99
N VAL A 266 -15.12 2.46 -13.24
CA VAL A 266 -15.19 2.42 -11.78
C VAL A 266 -14.25 1.33 -11.24
N LEU A 267 -13.60 1.59 -10.08
CA LEU A 267 -12.94 0.55 -9.29
C LEU A 267 -13.95 -0.07 -8.30
N ALA A 268 -14.07 -1.38 -8.30
CA ALA A 268 -14.86 -2.17 -7.35
C ALA A 268 -13.94 -2.75 -6.26
N HIS A 269 -14.14 -2.36 -5.01
CA HIS A 269 -13.29 -2.73 -3.89
C HIS A 269 -14.09 -3.34 -2.74
N THR A 270 -13.90 -4.64 -2.48
CA THR A 270 -14.66 -5.43 -1.49
C THR A 270 -13.81 -6.02 -0.36
N SER A 271 -12.59 -5.50 -0.20
CA SER A 271 -11.60 -6.03 0.75
C SER A 271 -12.03 -5.92 2.22
N ARG A 272 -11.71 -6.95 3.00
CA ARG A 272 -11.90 -7.00 4.47
C ARG A 272 -10.59 -6.89 5.25
N THR A 273 -9.55 -6.29 4.67
CA THR A 273 -8.25 -6.15 5.35
C THR A 273 -8.27 -5.20 6.55
N GLY A 274 -9.28 -4.36 6.69
CA GLY A 274 -9.42 -3.38 7.77
C GLY A 274 -8.57 -2.11 7.60
N SER A 275 -7.48 -2.16 6.82
CA SER A 275 -6.64 -1.01 6.51
C SER A 275 -7.05 -0.34 5.20
N LEU A 276 -6.66 0.91 5.00
CA LEU A 276 -6.84 1.60 3.72
C LEU A 276 -5.93 0.96 2.65
N ASP A 277 -6.56 0.28 1.70
CA ASP A 277 -5.82 -0.38 0.61
C ASP A 277 -5.31 0.64 -0.42
N LYS A 278 -4.08 0.48 -0.88
CA LYS A 278 -3.45 1.37 -1.88
C LYS A 278 -4.24 1.45 -3.19
N VAL A 279 -4.86 0.35 -3.62
CA VAL A 279 -5.63 0.30 -4.88
C VAL A 279 -6.76 1.33 -4.92
N VAL A 280 -7.37 1.63 -3.75
CA VAL A 280 -8.39 2.69 -3.61
C VAL A 280 -7.77 4.06 -3.88
N LEU A 281 -6.60 4.32 -3.31
CA LEU A 281 -5.87 5.58 -3.47
C LEU A 281 -5.32 5.75 -4.88
N GLU A 282 -4.76 4.71 -5.45
CA GLU A 282 -4.18 4.69 -6.80
C GLU A 282 -5.25 4.94 -7.87
N ALA A 283 -6.40 4.26 -7.77
CA ALA A 283 -7.52 4.48 -8.68
C ALA A 283 -8.10 5.90 -8.52
N ALA A 284 -8.33 6.37 -7.29
CA ALA A 284 -8.79 7.71 -7.01
C ALA A 284 -7.79 8.78 -7.51
N ALA A 285 -6.48 8.53 -7.39
CA ALA A 285 -5.43 9.39 -7.94
C ALA A 285 -5.49 9.48 -9.48
N CYS A 286 -5.88 8.39 -10.15
CA CYS A 286 -6.16 8.36 -11.59
C CYS A 286 -7.50 9.01 -11.97
N GLY A 287 -8.24 9.61 -11.02
CA GLY A 287 -9.55 10.21 -11.30
C GLY A 287 -10.67 9.19 -11.51
N VAL A 288 -10.52 7.98 -11.00
CA VAL A 288 -11.50 6.90 -11.13
C VAL A 288 -12.38 6.83 -9.88
N PRO A 289 -13.71 6.87 -10.01
CA PRO A 289 -14.62 6.61 -8.90
C PRO A 289 -14.39 5.21 -8.31
N VAL A 290 -14.54 5.10 -6.99
CA VAL A 290 -14.31 3.84 -6.27
C VAL A 290 -15.55 3.49 -5.46
N VAL A 291 -16.16 2.34 -5.72
CA VAL A 291 -17.18 1.77 -4.85
C VAL A 291 -16.52 0.78 -3.89
N SER A 292 -16.68 1.00 -2.58
CA SER A 292 -15.95 0.22 -1.57
C SER A 292 -16.84 -0.25 -0.42
N THR A 293 -16.61 -1.48 0.07
CA THR A 293 -17.18 -1.98 1.33
C THR A 293 -16.25 -1.75 2.54
N ALA A 294 -15.03 -1.26 2.33
CA ALA A 294 -14.07 -1.05 3.41
C ALA A 294 -14.29 0.29 4.11
N PRO A 295 -14.61 0.33 5.42
CA PRO A 295 -14.84 1.58 6.15
C PRO A 295 -13.64 2.54 6.11
N SER A 296 -12.42 2.02 6.07
CA SER A 296 -11.18 2.80 5.94
C SER A 296 -11.11 3.64 4.67
N SER A 297 -11.85 3.26 3.60
CA SER A 297 -11.95 4.04 2.36
C SER A 297 -12.66 5.39 2.56
N ARG A 298 -13.39 5.60 3.67
CA ARG A 298 -14.02 6.88 4.05
C ARG A 298 -13.01 8.04 4.08
N ALA A 299 -11.76 7.76 4.40
CA ALA A 299 -10.69 8.77 4.40
C ALA A 299 -10.54 9.50 3.04
N VAL A 300 -10.93 8.86 1.95
CA VAL A 300 -10.84 9.40 0.59
C VAL A 300 -12.23 9.62 -0.02
N LEU A 301 -13.15 8.69 0.21
CA LEU A 301 -14.48 8.74 -0.38
C LEU A 301 -15.43 9.71 0.35
N GLY A 302 -14.99 10.30 1.48
CA GLY A 302 -15.78 11.08 2.45
C GLY A 302 -16.94 11.91 1.91
N PRO A 303 -16.72 12.90 1.01
CA PRO A 303 -17.81 13.74 0.49
C PRO A 303 -18.85 12.96 -0.34
N PHE A 304 -18.49 11.81 -0.89
CA PHE A 304 -19.34 10.93 -1.70
C PHE A 304 -19.63 9.60 -0.98
N GLY A 305 -19.49 9.58 0.35
CA GLY A 305 -19.66 8.36 1.14
C GLY A 305 -21.00 7.66 0.92
N ASP A 306 -22.07 8.44 0.77
CA ASP A 306 -23.40 7.90 0.53
C ASP A 306 -23.60 7.29 -0.87
N GLU A 307 -22.76 7.67 -1.83
CA GLU A 307 -22.80 7.13 -3.19
C GLU A 307 -21.76 6.02 -3.42
N LEU A 308 -20.64 6.02 -2.70
CA LEU A 308 -19.48 5.21 -3.00
C LEU A 308 -19.10 4.21 -1.89
N LEU A 309 -19.52 4.44 -0.63
CA LEU A 309 -19.16 3.58 0.49
C LEU A 309 -20.35 2.71 0.89
N ALA A 310 -20.24 1.40 0.72
CA ALA A 310 -21.26 0.42 1.05
C ALA A 310 -21.02 -0.22 2.42
N THR A 311 -22.07 -0.58 3.13
CA THR A 311 -22.03 -1.26 4.43
C THR A 311 -22.09 -2.78 4.33
N ASP A 312 -22.63 -3.28 3.23
CA ASP A 312 -22.83 -4.70 2.95
C ASP A 312 -22.78 -4.97 1.44
N ASP A 313 -22.87 -6.25 1.05
CA ASP A 313 -22.73 -6.68 -0.35
C ASP A 313 -23.91 -6.17 -1.21
N ARG A 314 -25.15 -6.18 -0.69
CA ARG A 314 -26.33 -5.68 -1.41
C ARG A 314 -26.19 -4.17 -1.70
N THR A 315 -25.88 -3.39 -0.69
CA THR A 315 -25.64 -1.94 -0.83
C THR A 315 -24.48 -1.66 -1.79
N PHE A 316 -23.46 -2.53 -1.79
CA PHE A 316 -22.37 -2.45 -2.76
C PHE A 316 -22.86 -2.62 -4.19
N GLY A 317 -23.67 -3.63 -4.47
CA GLY A 317 -24.26 -3.86 -5.80
C GLY A 317 -25.16 -2.69 -6.26
N GLU A 318 -25.98 -2.15 -5.36
CA GLU A 318 -26.83 -0.99 -5.63
C GLU A 318 -26.00 0.23 -6.06
N ARG A 319 -24.90 0.53 -5.32
CA ARG A 319 -24.00 1.65 -5.61
C ARG A 319 -23.21 1.42 -6.89
N LEU A 320 -22.72 0.20 -7.10
CA LEU A 320 -21.99 -0.13 -8.32
C LEU A 320 -22.88 0.06 -9.56
N ARG A 321 -24.15 -0.39 -9.50
CA ARG A 321 -25.15 -0.14 -10.55
C ARG A 321 -25.37 1.35 -10.78
N ALA A 322 -25.51 2.14 -9.72
CA ALA A 322 -25.69 3.58 -9.82
C ALA A 322 -24.52 4.27 -10.51
N VAL A 323 -23.27 3.93 -10.14
CA VAL A 323 -22.05 4.49 -10.74
C VAL A 323 -21.89 4.08 -12.21
N LEU A 324 -22.27 2.87 -12.57
CA LEU A 324 -22.28 2.41 -13.97
C LEU A 324 -23.27 3.21 -14.84
N GLY A 325 -24.32 3.76 -14.25
CA GLY A 325 -25.28 4.63 -14.91
C GLY A 325 -24.92 6.13 -14.91
N TRP A 326 -23.78 6.54 -14.35
CA TRP A 326 -23.39 7.94 -14.36
C TRP A 326 -23.05 8.44 -15.77
N SER A 327 -23.34 9.75 -16.01
CA SER A 327 -22.80 10.44 -17.17
C SER A 327 -21.28 10.60 -17.03
N ALA A 328 -20.59 10.74 -18.16
CA ALA A 328 -19.15 11.00 -18.17
C ALA A 328 -18.81 12.26 -17.33
N THR A 329 -19.61 13.32 -17.43
CA THR A 329 -19.43 14.54 -16.65
C THR A 329 -19.49 14.29 -15.15
N LYS A 330 -20.53 13.59 -14.65
CA LYS A 330 -20.63 13.26 -13.21
C LYS A 330 -19.45 12.40 -12.77
N ARG A 331 -19.09 11.37 -13.56
CA ARG A 331 -17.95 10.51 -13.28
C ARG A 331 -16.65 11.31 -13.13
N ASP A 332 -16.39 12.23 -14.05
CA ASP A 332 -15.17 13.03 -14.08
C ASP A 332 -15.13 14.07 -12.95
N ASP A 333 -16.26 14.65 -12.58
CA ASP A 333 -16.36 15.58 -11.45
C ASP A 333 -16.05 14.89 -10.13
N VAL A 334 -16.65 13.72 -9.90
CA VAL A 334 -16.36 12.90 -8.72
C VAL A 334 -14.91 12.43 -8.74
N GLY A 335 -14.42 11.91 -9.86
CA GLY A 335 -13.04 11.46 -10.03
C GLY A 335 -12.02 12.56 -9.71
N ARG A 336 -12.27 13.78 -10.17
CA ARG A 336 -11.44 14.96 -9.90
C ARG A 336 -11.40 15.32 -8.42
N ALA A 337 -12.55 15.26 -7.75
CA ALA A 337 -12.64 15.50 -6.31
C ALA A 337 -11.89 14.44 -5.49
N LEU A 338 -12.05 13.16 -5.84
CA LEU A 338 -11.32 12.06 -5.20
C LEU A 338 -9.80 12.18 -5.37
N ARG A 339 -9.34 12.53 -6.59
CA ARG A 339 -7.94 12.83 -6.84
C ARG A 339 -7.43 13.96 -5.95
N GLY A 340 -8.20 15.05 -5.82
CA GLY A 340 -7.86 16.15 -4.92
C GLY A 340 -7.65 15.69 -3.47
N ALA A 341 -8.54 14.82 -2.97
CA ALA A 341 -8.43 14.23 -1.63
C ALA A 341 -7.16 13.35 -1.46
N VAL A 342 -6.80 12.57 -2.49
CA VAL A 342 -5.57 11.77 -2.46
C VAL A 342 -4.33 12.66 -2.45
N ILE A 343 -4.26 13.67 -3.32
CA ILE A 343 -3.13 14.60 -3.38
C ILE A 343 -2.93 15.27 -2.02
N ALA A 344 -3.99 15.80 -1.42
CA ALA A 344 -3.94 16.52 -0.15
C ALA A 344 -3.60 15.63 1.06
N GLY A 345 -4.14 14.41 1.10
CA GLY A 345 -4.02 13.52 2.27
C GLY A 345 -2.96 12.43 2.16
N HIS A 346 -2.67 11.97 0.95
CA HIS A 346 -1.93 10.73 0.70
C HIS A 346 -0.82 10.84 -0.35
N GLY A 347 -0.60 12.02 -0.96
CA GLY A 347 0.44 12.25 -1.96
C GLY A 347 1.85 11.96 -1.43
N LEU A 348 2.74 11.48 -2.30
CA LEU A 348 4.08 11.00 -1.95
C LEU A 348 4.95 12.11 -1.33
N ASP A 349 4.96 13.30 -1.94
CA ASP A 349 5.77 14.41 -1.42
C ASP A 349 5.26 14.88 -0.05
N HIS A 350 3.95 15.00 0.09
CA HIS A 350 3.33 15.38 1.36
C HIS A 350 3.56 14.34 2.47
N TRP A 351 3.54 13.05 2.11
CA TRP A 351 3.90 11.96 3.02
C TRP A 351 5.36 12.08 3.48
N ALA A 352 6.29 12.36 2.55
CA ALA A 352 7.71 12.50 2.88
C ALA A 352 7.98 13.73 3.77
N ASP A 353 7.26 14.83 3.54
CA ASP A 353 7.32 16.03 4.40
C ASP A 353 6.87 15.71 5.82
N ARG A 354 5.72 15.02 5.96
CA ARG A 354 5.22 14.60 7.28
C ARG A 354 6.16 13.62 8.00
N VAL A 355 6.83 12.71 7.28
CA VAL A 355 7.87 11.87 7.87
C VAL A 355 9.02 12.73 8.39
N ALA A 356 9.46 13.71 7.59
CA ALA A 356 10.53 14.62 7.98
C ALA A 356 10.13 15.44 9.22
N ASP A 357 8.92 15.99 9.27
CA ASP A 357 8.41 16.75 10.42
C ASP A 357 8.39 15.91 11.70
N VAL A 358 7.87 14.68 11.62
CA VAL A 358 7.84 13.76 12.78
C VAL A 358 9.23 13.42 13.25
N VAL A 359 10.17 13.14 12.34
CA VAL A 359 11.57 12.83 12.68
C VAL A 359 12.27 14.08 13.20
N GLY A 360 11.93 15.27 12.69
CA GLY A 360 12.46 16.56 13.15
C GLY A 360 12.11 16.89 14.59
N GLY A 361 10.96 16.45 15.06
CA GLY A 361 10.47 16.62 16.43
C GLY A 361 10.96 15.57 17.44
N LEU A 362 11.85 14.64 17.05
CA LEU A 362 12.47 13.63 17.91
C LEU A 362 13.90 14.02 18.29
#